data_8111152421085013268585069eccfc29
#
_entry.id   8111152421085013268585069eccfc29
#
_cell.length_a   1.000
_cell.length_b   1.000
_cell.length_c   1.000
_cell.angle_alpha   90.00
_cell.angle_beta   90.00
_cell.angle_gamma   90.00
#
_symmetry.space_group_name_H-M   'P 1'
#
loop_
_entity.id
_entity.type
_entity.pdbx_description
1 polymer ?
#
loop_
_entity_poly.entity_id
_entity_poly.type
_entity_poly.pdbx_seq_one_letter_code
_entity_poly.pdbx_strand_id
1 'polypeptide(L)'
;SSAQRDPNRLYNVDEWWSERRLLARKMIDVGEYRTAYLIARDAALPTRDIYKTEQEFTAGWIALRFLKDPSTAAQHFARIGVGSVNPTALARAGYWQGRAAEAAGHVQEARRAYAAAAEHSTSYYGQLARAKLGLPQIELRGVPGSRSRGVERLEIVRAVQLLYALDEGDIAIPIFADMGENGDPDAVLGLGELASRQGDARGMLLAGKAALNRGLPFDFYAYPVSGIPPFKSIGPDVERSIVYAIARH
;
A
#
# COMPACT_ATOMS: atom_id res chain seq x y z
N SER A 1 7.57 -28.45 -13.99
CA SER A 1 8.25 -28.63 -15.27
C SER A 1 8.89 -27.31 -15.70
N SER A 2 9.94 -27.34 -16.55
CA SER A 2 10.61 -26.14 -17.05
C SER A 2 9.66 -25.22 -17.84
N ALA A 3 8.67 -25.76 -18.50
CA ALA A 3 7.66 -25.03 -19.25
C ALA A 3 6.80 -24.08 -18.38
N GLN A 4 6.65 -24.38 -17.09
CA GLN A 4 5.87 -23.55 -16.16
C GLN A 4 6.66 -22.36 -15.59
N ARG A 5 7.95 -22.24 -15.95
CA ARG A 5 8.83 -21.12 -15.55
C ARG A 5 9.06 -20.14 -16.70
N ASP A 6 8.71 -20.51 -17.91
CA ASP A 6 8.88 -19.68 -19.10
C ASP A 6 7.58 -18.88 -19.35
N PRO A 7 7.60 -17.55 -19.13
CA PRO A 7 6.40 -16.72 -19.31
C PRO A 7 5.88 -16.73 -20.75
N ASN A 8 6.75 -16.98 -21.75
CA ASN A 8 6.36 -17.02 -23.15
C ASN A 8 5.54 -18.27 -23.52
N ARG A 9 5.52 -19.28 -22.66
CA ARG A 9 4.74 -20.51 -22.81
C ARG A 9 3.44 -20.52 -22.02
N LEU A 10 3.17 -19.46 -21.26
CA LEU A 10 1.98 -19.32 -20.45
C LEU A 10 1.04 -18.30 -21.10
N TYR A 11 -0.23 -18.65 -21.27
CA TYR A 11 -1.24 -17.76 -21.82
C TYR A 11 -1.48 -16.56 -20.90
N ASN A 12 -1.49 -16.77 -19.58
CA ASN A 12 -1.67 -15.72 -18.57
C ASN A 12 -0.81 -16.03 -17.34
N VAL A 13 0.31 -15.32 -17.21
CA VAL A 13 1.28 -15.54 -16.13
C VAL A 13 0.69 -15.19 -14.77
N ASP A 14 -0.17 -14.17 -14.71
CA ASP A 14 -0.77 -13.67 -13.49
C ASP A 14 -1.82 -14.65 -12.93
N GLU A 15 -2.62 -15.28 -13.82
CA GLU A 15 -3.53 -16.36 -13.42
C GLU A 15 -2.75 -17.59 -12.97
N TRP A 16 -1.68 -17.95 -13.67
CA TRP A 16 -0.80 -19.03 -13.22
C TRP A 16 -0.23 -18.79 -11.83
N TRP A 17 0.16 -17.57 -11.52
CA TRP A 17 0.60 -17.24 -10.17
C TRP A 17 -0.52 -17.47 -9.16
N SER A 18 -1.74 -17.05 -9.45
CA SER A 18 -2.90 -17.24 -8.56
C SER A 18 -3.13 -18.71 -8.24
N GLU A 19 -3.11 -19.59 -9.25
CA GLU A 19 -3.24 -21.03 -9.07
C GLU A 19 -2.07 -21.63 -8.27
N ARG A 20 -0.85 -21.24 -8.57
CA ARG A 20 0.33 -21.70 -7.84
C ARG A 20 0.32 -21.27 -6.39
N ARG A 21 -0.14 -20.07 -6.08
CA ARG A 21 -0.31 -19.58 -4.72
C ARG A 21 -1.32 -20.44 -3.95
N LEU A 22 -2.44 -20.80 -4.56
CA LEU A 22 -3.42 -21.71 -3.95
C LEU A 22 -2.83 -23.09 -3.71
N LEU A 23 -2.09 -23.63 -4.68
CA LEU A 23 -1.42 -24.92 -4.53
C LEU A 23 -0.36 -24.89 -3.42
N ALA A 24 0.46 -23.83 -3.35
CA ALA A 24 1.44 -23.66 -2.27
C ALA A 24 0.76 -23.65 -0.90
N ARG A 25 -0.40 -22.99 -0.76
CA ARG A 25 -1.23 -23.06 0.47
C ARG A 25 -1.65 -24.47 0.82
N LYS A 26 -2.16 -25.22 -0.16
CA LYS A 26 -2.57 -26.62 0.06
C LYS A 26 -1.39 -27.48 0.51
N MET A 27 -0.20 -27.24 -0.03
CA MET A 27 1.00 -27.96 0.41
C MET A 27 1.40 -27.59 1.85
N ILE A 28 1.19 -26.34 2.27
CA ILE A 28 1.38 -25.95 3.68
C ILE A 28 0.41 -26.68 4.59
N ASP A 29 -0.86 -26.74 4.21
CA ASP A 29 -1.92 -27.40 4.99
C ASP A 29 -1.63 -28.89 5.24
N VAL A 30 -0.96 -29.57 4.31
CA VAL A 30 -0.57 -30.98 4.44
C VAL A 30 0.86 -31.19 4.97
N GLY A 31 1.56 -30.10 5.37
CA GLY A 31 2.90 -30.17 5.95
C GLY A 31 4.05 -30.24 4.94
N GLU A 32 3.76 -30.21 3.64
CA GLU A 32 4.75 -30.29 2.56
C GLU A 32 5.42 -28.92 2.30
N TYR A 33 6.10 -28.37 3.31
CA TYR A 33 6.61 -26.99 3.31
C TYR A 33 7.68 -26.74 2.24
N ARG A 34 8.57 -27.74 1.99
CA ARG A 34 9.60 -27.61 0.96
C ARG A 34 8.97 -27.56 -0.44
N THR A 35 7.97 -28.40 -0.68
CA THR A 35 7.21 -28.41 -1.92
C THR A 35 6.46 -27.09 -2.10
N ALA A 36 5.80 -26.57 -1.05
CA ALA A 36 5.13 -25.29 -1.06
C ALA A 36 6.09 -24.14 -1.45
N TYR A 37 7.27 -24.13 -0.86
CA TYR A 37 8.30 -23.14 -1.17
C TYR A 37 8.73 -23.20 -2.64
N LEU A 38 9.03 -24.39 -3.15
CA LEU A 38 9.43 -24.56 -4.56
C LEU A 38 8.32 -24.14 -5.53
N ILE A 39 7.06 -24.41 -5.19
CA ILE A 39 5.91 -23.96 -5.98
C ILE A 39 5.86 -22.43 -6.05
N ALA A 40 6.04 -21.74 -4.94
CA ALA A 40 6.01 -20.28 -4.90
C ALA A 40 7.24 -19.67 -5.59
N ARG A 41 8.46 -20.12 -5.23
CA ARG A 41 9.73 -19.58 -5.73
C ARG A 41 9.89 -19.77 -7.23
N ASP A 42 9.56 -20.95 -7.74
CA ASP A 42 9.82 -21.36 -9.13
C ASP A 42 8.65 -21.01 -10.07
N ALA A 43 7.76 -20.12 -9.68
CA ALA A 43 6.75 -19.59 -10.58
C ALA A 43 7.38 -18.66 -11.63
N ALA A 44 6.79 -18.60 -12.82
CA ALA A 44 7.12 -17.56 -13.78
C ALA A 44 6.83 -16.19 -13.16
N LEU A 45 7.67 -15.19 -13.47
CA LEU A 45 7.53 -13.85 -12.92
C LEU A 45 6.21 -13.22 -13.39
N PRO A 46 5.30 -12.83 -12.50
CA PRO A 46 4.07 -12.15 -12.85
C PRO A 46 4.32 -10.81 -13.55
N THR A 47 3.35 -10.35 -14.32
CA THR A 47 3.44 -9.04 -14.98
C THR A 47 3.03 -7.91 -14.08
N ARG A 48 1.97 -8.09 -13.29
CA ARG A 48 1.46 -7.08 -12.36
C ARG A 48 2.31 -7.00 -11.10
N ASP A 49 2.66 -5.78 -10.69
CA ASP A 49 3.53 -5.54 -9.54
C ASP A 49 2.97 -6.09 -8.23
N ILE A 50 1.64 -6.07 -8.06
CA ILE A 50 0.99 -6.68 -6.89
C ILE A 50 1.30 -8.18 -6.81
N TYR A 51 1.29 -8.90 -7.93
CA TYR A 51 1.55 -10.33 -7.96
C TYR A 51 3.05 -10.66 -7.83
N LYS A 52 3.95 -9.81 -8.38
CA LYS A 52 5.39 -9.90 -8.11
C LYS A 52 5.67 -9.81 -6.61
N THR A 53 5.07 -8.80 -5.97
CA THR A 53 5.15 -8.61 -4.52
C THR A 53 4.61 -9.80 -3.75
N GLU A 54 3.47 -10.37 -4.16
CA GLU A 54 2.87 -11.53 -3.51
C GLU A 54 3.72 -12.81 -3.69
N GLN A 55 4.34 -13.00 -4.84
CA GLN A 55 5.22 -14.15 -5.10
C GLN A 55 6.42 -14.13 -4.18
N GLU A 56 7.14 -13.02 -4.15
CA GLU A 56 8.31 -12.86 -3.28
C GLU A 56 7.92 -12.95 -1.79
N PHE A 57 6.81 -12.33 -1.42
CA PHE A 57 6.30 -12.42 -0.06
C PHE A 57 5.97 -13.87 0.34
N THR A 58 5.27 -14.60 -0.53
CA THR A 58 4.84 -15.98 -0.25
C THR A 58 6.05 -16.89 -0.08
N ALA A 59 7.01 -16.81 -0.99
CA ALA A 59 8.25 -17.62 -0.92
C ALA A 59 9.07 -17.28 0.34
N GLY A 60 9.27 -15.99 0.63
CA GLY A 60 10.00 -15.53 1.81
C GLY A 60 9.29 -15.93 3.11
N TRP A 61 7.98 -15.83 3.16
CA TRP A 61 7.19 -16.21 4.34
C TRP A 61 7.26 -17.71 4.63
N ILE A 62 7.19 -18.55 3.58
CA ILE A 62 7.35 -20.01 3.74
C ILE A 62 8.77 -20.34 4.22
N ALA A 63 9.79 -19.71 3.62
CA ALA A 63 11.18 -19.91 4.04
C ALA A 63 11.39 -19.55 5.52
N LEU A 64 10.86 -18.41 5.97
CA LEU A 64 11.02 -17.95 7.35
C LEU A 64 10.23 -18.82 8.34
N ARG A 65 8.95 -19.06 8.06
CA ARG A 65 8.04 -19.64 9.06
C ARG A 65 8.14 -21.15 9.15
N PHE A 66 8.28 -21.82 8.03
CA PHE A 66 8.19 -23.28 7.95
C PHE A 66 9.55 -23.95 7.70
N LEU A 67 10.41 -23.36 6.86
CA LEU A 67 11.72 -23.93 6.59
C LEU A 67 12.79 -23.46 7.59
N LYS A 68 12.47 -22.46 8.43
CA LYS A 68 13.40 -21.86 9.40
C LYS A 68 14.68 -21.33 8.76
N ASP A 69 14.56 -20.84 7.53
CA ASP A 69 15.68 -20.26 6.75
C ASP A 69 15.51 -18.74 6.63
N PRO A 70 15.99 -17.97 7.63
CA PRO A 70 15.87 -16.53 7.62
C PRO A 70 16.72 -15.86 6.54
N SER A 71 17.83 -16.49 6.12
CA SER A 71 18.71 -15.95 5.07
C SER A 71 18.00 -15.92 3.72
N THR A 72 17.43 -17.05 3.32
CA THR A 72 16.64 -17.15 2.09
C THR A 72 15.41 -16.23 2.15
N ALA A 73 14.74 -16.15 3.31
CA ALA A 73 13.60 -15.27 3.50
C ALA A 73 13.97 -13.78 3.30
N ALA A 74 15.08 -13.33 3.86
CA ALA A 74 15.56 -11.96 3.72
C ALA A 74 15.79 -11.57 2.25
N GLN A 75 16.35 -12.48 1.44
CA GLN A 75 16.55 -12.26 0.00
C GLN A 75 15.21 -12.06 -0.73
N HIS A 76 14.19 -12.85 -0.42
CA HIS A 76 12.86 -12.70 -0.99
C HIS A 76 12.24 -11.36 -0.58
N PHE A 77 12.27 -11.02 0.70
CA PHE A 77 11.69 -9.76 1.19
C PHE A 77 12.41 -8.52 0.64
N ALA A 78 13.73 -8.60 0.40
CA ALA A 78 14.46 -7.52 -0.22
C ALA A 78 13.97 -7.22 -1.64
N ARG A 79 13.61 -8.25 -2.41
CA ARG A 79 13.10 -8.08 -3.79
C ARG A 79 11.74 -7.40 -3.87
N ILE A 80 10.92 -7.47 -2.82
CA ILE A 80 9.63 -6.77 -2.77
C ILE A 80 9.78 -5.25 -2.94
N GLY A 81 10.82 -4.66 -2.33
CA GLY A 81 11.03 -3.22 -2.34
C GLY A 81 11.72 -2.68 -3.60
N VAL A 82 12.29 -3.56 -4.44
CA VAL A 82 13.07 -3.12 -5.61
C VAL A 82 12.18 -2.42 -6.63
N GLY A 83 12.48 -1.16 -6.90
CA GLY A 83 11.75 -0.34 -7.88
C GLY A 83 10.36 0.09 -7.44
N SER A 84 9.91 -0.27 -6.23
CA SER A 84 8.61 0.13 -5.71
C SER A 84 8.68 1.52 -5.05
N VAL A 85 7.67 2.34 -5.33
CA VAL A 85 7.40 3.59 -4.60
C VAL A 85 6.16 3.46 -3.71
N ASN A 86 5.47 2.32 -3.77
CA ASN A 86 4.23 2.09 -3.02
C ASN A 86 4.52 1.87 -1.53
N PRO A 87 4.00 2.73 -0.63
CA PRO A 87 4.27 2.66 0.81
C PRO A 87 3.90 1.31 1.45
N THR A 88 2.83 0.68 0.96
CA THR A 88 2.38 -0.63 1.47
C THR A 88 3.38 -1.73 1.14
N ALA A 89 3.92 -1.73 -0.09
CA ALA A 89 4.94 -2.70 -0.51
C ALA A 89 6.26 -2.47 0.25
N LEU A 90 6.70 -1.21 0.36
CA LEU A 90 7.93 -0.84 1.07
C LEU A 90 7.85 -1.18 2.56
N ALA A 91 6.73 -0.87 3.21
CA ALA A 91 6.52 -1.24 4.61
C ALA A 91 6.50 -2.76 4.82
N ARG A 92 5.85 -3.52 3.92
CA ARG A 92 5.86 -4.99 3.96
C ARG A 92 7.27 -5.53 3.83
N ALA A 93 8.04 -5.04 2.85
CA ALA A 93 9.41 -5.45 2.64
C ALA A 93 10.27 -5.21 3.90
N GLY A 94 10.28 -3.98 4.42
CA GLY A 94 11.07 -3.61 5.58
C GLY A 94 10.66 -4.36 6.84
N TYR A 95 9.36 -4.49 7.12
CA TYR A 95 8.91 -5.24 8.29
C TYR A 95 9.35 -6.71 8.26
N TRP A 96 9.17 -7.40 7.12
CA TRP A 96 9.52 -8.81 7.03
C TRP A 96 11.03 -9.06 6.91
N GLN A 97 11.80 -8.11 6.35
CA GLN A 97 13.27 -8.13 6.49
C GLN A 97 13.68 -8.02 7.96
N GLY A 98 13.05 -7.13 8.72
CA GLY A 98 13.26 -7.03 10.16
C GLY A 98 12.95 -8.34 10.88
N ARG A 99 11.84 -9.02 10.53
CA ARG A 99 11.49 -10.34 11.09
C ARG A 99 12.48 -11.44 10.72
N ALA A 100 13.03 -11.41 9.51
CA ALA A 100 14.07 -12.34 9.09
C ALA A 100 15.37 -12.10 9.85
N ALA A 101 15.78 -10.84 9.98
CA ALA A 101 16.97 -10.46 10.73
C ALA A 101 16.84 -10.80 12.24
N GLU A 102 15.65 -10.59 12.85
CA GLU A 102 15.38 -11.06 14.22
C GLU A 102 15.58 -12.57 14.35
N ALA A 103 15.04 -13.35 13.41
CA ALA A 103 15.15 -14.80 13.42
C ALA A 103 16.59 -15.29 13.22
N ALA A 104 17.42 -14.50 12.54
CA ALA A 104 18.86 -14.75 12.36
C ALA A 104 19.72 -14.25 13.55
N GLY A 105 19.12 -13.55 14.53
CA GLY A 105 19.86 -12.95 15.65
C GLY A 105 20.58 -11.63 15.31
N HIS A 106 20.30 -11.04 14.15
CA HIS A 106 20.91 -9.81 13.65
C HIS A 106 20.16 -8.56 14.14
N VAL A 107 20.26 -8.26 15.44
CA VAL A 107 19.44 -7.22 16.10
C VAL A 107 19.55 -5.85 15.45
N GLN A 108 20.75 -5.44 15.03
CA GLN A 108 20.95 -4.12 14.42
C GLN A 108 20.32 -4.02 13.01
N GLU A 109 20.40 -5.09 12.24
CA GLU A 109 19.76 -5.17 10.93
C GLU A 109 18.24 -5.16 11.08
N ALA A 110 17.72 -5.94 12.03
CA ALA A 110 16.30 -5.95 12.34
C ALA A 110 15.78 -4.55 12.68
N ARG A 111 16.51 -3.82 13.54
CA ARG A 111 16.14 -2.46 13.95
C ARG A 111 16.15 -1.48 12.78
N ARG A 112 17.16 -1.56 11.89
CA ARG A 112 17.21 -0.73 10.67
C ARG A 112 16.06 -1.02 9.72
N ALA A 113 15.75 -2.30 9.50
CA ALA A 113 14.66 -2.71 8.63
C ALA A 113 13.29 -2.26 9.16
N TYR A 114 13.06 -2.40 10.47
CA TYR A 114 11.84 -1.86 11.10
C TYR A 114 11.77 -0.34 11.03
N ALA A 115 12.90 0.37 11.19
CA ALA A 115 12.91 1.83 11.07
C ALA A 115 12.48 2.27 9.66
N ALA A 116 13.01 1.64 8.62
CA ALA A 116 12.60 1.90 7.24
C ALA A 116 11.10 1.63 7.00
N ALA A 117 10.57 0.52 7.54
CA ALA A 117 9.13 0.22 7.44
C ALA A 117 8.28 1.23 8.20
N ALA A 118 8.73 1.71 9.37
CA ALA A 118 8.03 2.65 10.24
C ALA A 118 7.81 4.04 9.61
N GLU A 119 8.63 4.43 8.63
CA GLU A 119 8.43 5.66 7.83
C GLU A 119 7.10 5.65 7.07
N HIS A 120 6.57 4.46 6.76
CA HIS A 120 5.29 4.28 6.06
C HIS A 120 4.15 4.06 7.07
N SER A 121 3.97 4.98 7.99
CA SER A 121 3.10 4.84 9.18
C SER A 121 1.62 4.60 8.86
N THR A 122 1.14 4.98 7.68
CA THR A 122 -0.24 4.76 7.23
C THR A 122 -0.50 3.34 6.73
N SER A 123 0.54 2.53 6.54
CA SER A 123 0.41 1.13 6.13
C SER A 123 0.43 0.18 7.32
N TYR A 124 -0.27 -0.96 7.20
CA TYR A 124 -0.36 -1.97 8.25
C TYR A 124 1.01 -2.43 8.78
N TYR A 125 1.94 -2.77 7.87
CA TYR A 125 3.27 -3.21 8.28
C TYR A 125 4.13 -2.07 8.83
N GLY A 126 3.90 -0.82 8.40
CA GLY A 126 4.51 0.35 9.00
C GLY A 126 4.08 0.53 10.46
N GLN A 127 2.79 0.35 10.76
CA GLN A 127 2.28 0.39 12.14
C GLN A 127 2.88 -0.72 13.01
N LEU A 128 2.95 -1.94 12.48
CA LEU A 128 3.60 -3.05 13.20
C LEU A 128 5.08 -2.78 13.47
N ALA A 129 5.79 -2.17 12.51
CA ALA A 129 7.19 -1.80 12.69
C ALA A 129 7.36 -0.70 13.76
N ARG A 130 6.48 0.30 13.79
CA ARG A 130 6.44 1.32 14.85
C ARG A 130 6.23 0.70 16.22
N ALA A 131 5.28 -0.23 16.33
CA ALA A 131 5.06 -0.98 17.59
C ALA A 131 6.30 -1.77 18.02
N LYS A 132 7.01 -2.43 17.08
CA LYS A 132 8.27 -3.12 17.34
C LYS A 132 9.39 -2.21 17.88
N LEU A 133 9.39 -0.95 17.46
CA LEU A 133 10.37 0.05 17.87
C LEU A 133 9.96 0.86 19.10
N GLY A 134 8.76 0.65 19.63
CA GLY A 134 8.20 1.47 20.74
C GLY A 134 7.95 2.93 20.34
N LEU A 135 7.71 3.19 19.06
CA LEU A 135 7.43 4.54 18.56
C LEU A 135 6.01 4.98 18.91
N PRO A 136 5.77 6.29 19.08
CA PRO A 136 4.45 6.82 19.40
C PRO A 136 3.44 6.57 18.27
N GLN A 137 2.19 6.94 18.53
CA GLN A 137 1.10 6.82 17.56
C GLN A 137 1.42 7.51 16.23
N ILE A 138 0.69 7.11 15.20
CA ILE A 138 0.83 7.60 13.85
C ILE A 138 0.51 9.09 13.80
N GLU A 139 1.39 9.86 13.17
CA GLU A 139 1.09 11.20 12.70
C GLU A 139 0.92 11.17 11.19
N LEU A 140 -0.22 11.67 10.70
CA LEU A 140 -0.41 11.87 9.27
C LEU A 140 0.53 12.99 8.80
N ARG A 141 1.21 12.77 7.70
CA ARG A 141 2.03 13.80 7.09
C ARG A 141 1.12 14.94 6.63
N GLY A 142 1.30 16.12 7.20
CA GLY A 142 0.56 17.31 6.83
C GLY A 142 0.93 17.77 5.42
N VAL A 143 0.02 18.53 4.80
CA VAL A 143 0.32 19.21 3.53
C VAL A 143 1.44 20.21 3.79
N PRO A 144 2.56 20.16 3.04
CA PRO A 144 3.63 21.13 3.22
C PRO A 144 3.12 22.53 2.92
N GLY A 145 2.95 23.37 3.93
CA GLY A 145 2.36 24.72 3.81
C GLY A 145 3.12 25.70 2.90
N SER A 146 4.29 25.32 2.41
CA SER A 146 5.07 26.15 1.48
C SER A 146 4.91 25.77 0.00
N ARG A 147 4.24 24.65 -0.31
CA ARG A 147 4.11 24.17 -1.70
C ARG A 147 2.86 24.67 -2.43
N SER A 148 1.89 25.23 -1.71
CA SER A 148 0.59 25.57 -2.31
C SER A 148 0.54 26.93 -3.04
N ARG A 149 1.65 27.66 -3.14
CA ARG A 149 1.61 28.95 -3.87
C ARG A 149 1.50 28.72 -5.37
N GLY A 150 0.33 29.04 -5.90
CA GLY A 150 0.07 29.05 -7.33
C GLY A 150 -0.63 27.80 -7.87
N VAL A 151 -0.82 26.74 -7.08
CA VAL A 151 -1.55 25.55 -7.53
C VAL A 151 -3.01 25.85 -7.87
N GLU A 152 -3.59 26.86 -7.24
CA GLU A 152 -4.94 27.38 -7.54
C GLU A 152 -5.07 27.97 -8.95
N ARG A 153 -3.94 28.28 -9.59
CA ARG A 153 -3.90 28.84 -10.96
C ARG A 153 -3.79 27.79 -12.05
N LEU A 154 -3.51 26.55 -11.67
CA LEU A 154 -3.44 25.44 -12.62
C LEU A 154 -4.79 25.27 -13.33
N GLU A 155 -4.74 25.08 -14.64
CA GLU A 155 -5.93 24.99 -15.49
C GLU A 155 -6.92 23.94 -14.98
N ILE A 156 -6.43 22.75 -14.65
CA ILE A 156 -7.26 21.65 -14.12
C ILE A 156 -7.94 22.02 -12.80
N VAL A 157 -7.26 22.72 -11.90
CA VAL A 157 -7.82 23.16 -10.61
C VAL A 157 -8.92 24.20 -10.85
N ARG A 158 -8.69 25.15 -11.78
CA ARG A 158 -9.70 26.15 -12.16
C ARG A 158 -10.90 25.51 -12.84
N ALA A 159 -10.69 24.52 -13.71
CA ALA A 159 -11.78 23.80 -14.36
C ALA A 159 -12.69 23.10 -13.32
N VAL A 160 -12.10 22.39 -12.36
CA VAL A 160 -12.86 21.74 -11.27
C VAL A 160 -13.53 22.78 -10.36
N GLN A 161 -12.88 23.92 -10.11
CA GLN A 161 -13.50 25.02 -9.34
C GLN A 161 -14.75 25.55 -10.04
N LEU A 162 -14.74 25.67 -11.37
CA LEU A 162 -15.93 26.06 -12.13
C LEU A 162 -17.05 25.00 -12.04
N LEU A 163 -16.72 23.72 -12.08
CA LEU A 163 -17.70 22.65 -11.89
C LEU A 163 -18.39 22.76 -10.52
N TYR A 164 -17.66 23.00 -9.46
CA TYR A 164 -18.25 23.25 -8.13
C TYR A 164 -19.13 24.52 -8.12
N ALA A 165 -18.71 25.59 -8.79
CA ALA A 165 -19.50 26.82 -8.86
C ALA A 165 -20.81 26.64 -9.62
N LEU A 166 -20.90 25.67 -10.51
CA LEU A 166 -22.10 25.30 -11.28
C LEU A 166 -22.94 24.20 -10.62
N ASP A 167 -22.57 23.77 -9.41
CA ASP A 167 -23.20 22.62 -8.70
C ASP A 167 -23.06 21.29 -9.46
N GLU A 168 -22.01 21.16 -10.27
CA GLU A 168 -21.70 19.98 -11.10
C GLU A 168 -20.47 19.22 -10.56
N GLY A 169 -20.28 19.22 -9.24
CA GLY A 169 -19.12 18.60 -8.59
C GLY A 169 -18.94 17.11 -8.91
N ASP A 170 -20.03 16.37 -9.14
CA ASP A 170 -19.98 14.96 -9.51
C ASP A 170 -19.24 14.70 -10.83
N ILE A 171 -19.25 15.65 -11.77
CA ILE A 171 -18.50 15.56 -13.03
C ILE A 171 -16.97 15.58 -12.78
N ALA A 172 -16.54 16.16 -11.67
CA ALA A 172 -15.12 16.18 -11.30
C ALA A 172 -14.58 14.85 -10.74
N ILE A 173 -15.44 13.91 -10.36
CA ILE A 173 -15.04 12.64 -9.74
C ILE A 173 -14.00 11.85 -10.58
N PRO A 174 -14.19 11.63 -11.89
CA PRO A 174 -13.18 10.97 -12.72
C PRO A 174 -11.87 11.75 -12.80
N ILE A 175 -11.93 13.09 -12.74
CA ILE A 175 -10.75 13.96 -12.76
C ILE A 175 -9.91 13.74 -11.50
N PHE A 176 -10.53 13.67 -10.32
CA PHE A 176 -9.81 13.38 -9.07
C PHE A 176 -9.13 12.01 -9.10
N ALA A 177 -9.80 11.00 -9.62
CA ALA A 177 -9.25 9.66 -9.74
C ALA A 177 -8.05 9.62 -10.68
N ASP A 178 -8.18 10.15 -11.90
CA ASP A 178 -7.12 10.16 -12.91
C ASP A 178 -5.92 11.01 -12.45
N MET A 179 -6.16 12.20 -11.92
CA MET A 179 -5.10 13.05 -11.42
C MET A 179 -4.36 12.40 -10.24
N GLY A 180 -5.07 11.72 -9.35
CA GLY A 180 -4.45 10.96 -8.28
C GLY A 180 -3.50 9.87 -8.81
N GLU A 181 -3.91 9.16 -9.86
CA GLU A 181 -3.13 8.06 -10.46
C GLU A 181 -1.99 8.55 -11.35
N ASN A 182 -2.22 9.58 -12.17
CA ASN A 182 -1.33 9.96 -13.28
C ASN A 182 -0.86 11.41 -13.24
N GLY A 183 -1.53 12.28 -12.47
CA GLY A 183 -1.32 13.72 -12.51
C GLY A 183 -0.01 14.19 -11.89
N ASP A 184 0.37 15.40 -12.26
CA ASP A 184 1.48 16.13 -11.63
C ASP A 184 1.22 16.33 -10.13
N PRO A 185 2.21 16.19 -9.23
CA PRO A 185 2.03 16.36 -7.79
C PRO A 185 1.41 17.70 -7.38
N ASP A 186 1.74 18.79 -8.08
CA ASP A 186 1.17 20.11 -7.78
C ASP A 186 -0.30 20.20 -8.20
N ALA A 187 -0.71 19.55 -9.29
CA ALA A 187 -2.10 19.44 -9.70
C ALA A 187 -2.92 18.61 -8.68
N VAL A 188 -2.37 17.47 -8.22
CA VAL A 188 -2.99 16.65 -7.18
C VAL A 188 -3.14 17.44 -5.87
N LEU A 189 -2.10 18.20 -5.49
CA LEU A 189 -2.15 19.07 -4.31
C LEU A 189 -3.25 20.13 -4.45
N GLY A 190 -3.30 20.84 -5.59
CA GLY A 190 -4.30 21.88 -5.83
C GLY A 190 -5.73 21.35 -5.82
N LEU A 191 -5.96 20.19 -6.42
CA LEU A 191 -7.25 19.50 -6.40
C LEU A 191 -7.63 19.04 -5.00
N GLY A 192 -6.68 18.46 -4.23
CA GLY A 192 -6.91 18.06 -2.86
C GLY A 192 -7.27 19.25 -1.94
N GLU A 193 -6.57 20.38 -2.09
CA GLU A 193 -6.90 21.62 -1.38
C GLU A 193 -8.28 22.16 -1.77
N LEU A 194 -8.63 22.13 -3.05
CA LEU A 194 -9.94 22.57 -3.53
C LEU A 194 -11.04 21.68 -2.95
N ALA A 195 -10.91 20.35 -3.05
CA ALA A 195 -11.87 19.40 -2.48
C ALA A 195 -12.04 19.60 -0.96
N SER A 196 -10.93 19.81 -0.25
CA SER A 196 -10.95 20.09 1.19
C SER A 196 -11.74 21.35 1.52
N ARG A 197 -11.54 22.44 0.77
CA ARG A 197 -12.30 23.70 0.94
C ARG A 197 -13.78 23.54 0.63
N GLN A 198 -14.13 22.70 -0.31
CA GLN A 198 -15.53 22.39 -0.68
C GLN A 198 -16.18 21.35 0.24
N GLY A 199 -15.43 20.76 1.16
CA GLY A 199 -15.93 19.68 2.02
C GLY A 199 -16.17 18.36 1.25
N ASP A 200 -15.62 18.24 0.04
CA ASP A 200 -15.75 17.04 -0.80
C ASP A 200 -14.77 15.95 -0.33
N ALA A 201 -15.22 15.16 0.64
CA ALA A 201 -14.44 14.03 1.16
C ALA A 201 -14.17 12.96 0.10
N ARG A 202 -15.06 12.79 -0.89
CA ARG A 202 -14.90 11.81 -1.98
C ARG A 202 -13.79 12.23 -2.94
N GLY A 203 -13.78 13.48 -3.36
CA GLY A 203 -12.71 14.04 -4.19
C GLY A 203 -11.35 13.97 -3.48
N MET A 204 -11.30 14.36 -2.20
CA MET A 204 -10.08 14.22 -1.37
C MET A 204 -9.60 12.78 -1.36
N LEU A 205 -10.48 11.82 -1.06
CA LEU A 205 -10.12 10.41 -0.94
C LEU A 205 -9.59 9.83 -2.25
N LEU A 206 -10.23 10.11 -3.37
CA LEU A 206 -9.83 9.59 -4.69
C LEU A 206 -8.44 10.11 -5.07
N ALA A 207 -8.22 11.42 -5.02
CA ALA A 207 -6.92 12.01 -5.32
C ALA A 207 -5.85 11.56 -4.32
N GLY A 208 -6.14 11.62 -3.02
CA GLY A 208 -5.18 11.31 -1.96
C GLY A 208 -4.78 9.84 -1.89
N LYS A 209 -5.72 8.91 -2.04
CA LYS A 209 -5.46 7.47 -1.99
C LYS A 209 -4.58 7.02 -3.16
N ALA A 210 -4.87 7.49 -4.36
CA ALA A 210 -4.08 7.18 -5.55
C ALA A 210 -2.68 7.79 -5.46
N ALA A 211 -2.58 9.07 -5.08
CA ALA A 211 -1.31 9.76 -4.88
C ALA A 211 -0.44 9.08 -3.80
N LEU A 212 -1.06 8.63 -2.70
CA LEU A 212 -0.36 7.90 -1.64
C LEU A 212 0.26 6.60 -2.16
N ASN A 213 -0.44 5.86 -3.02
CA ASN A 213 0.08 4.64 -3.66
C ASN A 213 1.29 4.91 -4.57
N ARG A 214 1.42 6.13 -5.07
CA ARG A 214 2.58 6.63 -5.82
C ARG A 214 3.72 7.14 -4.92
N GLY A 215 3.58 7.05 -3.60
CA GLY A 215 4.56 7.53 -2.63
C GLY A 215 4.47 9.03 -2.32
N LEU A 216 3.48 9.75 -2.85
CA LEU A 216 3.29 11.18 -2.55
C LEU A 216 2.79 11.37 -1.10
N PRO A 217 3.29 12.38 -0.36
CA PRO A 217 2.98 12.56 1.07
C PRO A 217 1.63 13.27 1.31
N PHE A 218 0.57 12.78 0.67
CA PHE A 218 -0.77 13.37 0.77
C PHE A 218 -1.70 12.59 1.71
N ASP A 219 -1.16 12.19 2.88
CA ASP A 219 -1.88 11.41 3.89
C ASP A 219 -3.17 12.12 4.33
N PHE A 220 -3.14 13.45 4.48
CA PHE A 220 -4.29 14.23 4.90
C PHE A 220 -5.49 14.07 3.97
N TYR A 221 -5.25 14.06 2.65
CA TYR A 221 -6.33 13.85 1.67
C TYR A 221 -6.75 12.38 1.60
N ALA A 222 -5.82 11.44 1.78
CA ALA A 222 -6.13 10.02 1.77
C ALA A 222 -6.93 9.55 3.00
N TYR A 223 -6.98 10.36 4.06
CA TYR A 223 -7.70 10.06 5.31
C TYR A 223 -8.58 11.25 5.75
N PRO A 224 -9.57 11.65 4.93
CA PRO A 224 -10.46 12.74 5.30
C PRO A 224 -11.29 12.37 6.54
N VAL A 225 -11.46 13.32 7.45
CA VAL A 225 -12.29 13.18 8.65
C VAL A 225 -13.68 13.82 8.49
N SER A 226 -13.97 14.34 7.29
CA SER A 226 -15.24 14.91 6.87
C SER A 226 -16.04 13.92 6.02
N GLY A 227 -17.27 14.29 5.64
CA GLY A 227 -18.11 13.53 4.70
C GLY A 227 -18.86 12.35 5.29
N ILE A 228 -18.67 12.00 6.56
CA ILE A 228 -19.47 11.02 7.29
C ILE A 228 -20.55 11.76 8.08
N PRO A 229 -21.85 11.47 7.86
CA PRO A 229 -22.91 12.07 8.64
C PRO A 229 -22.75 11.80 10.14
N PRO A 230 -23.25 12.68 11.03
CA PRO A 230 -23.30 12.40 12.45
C PRO A 230 -24.03 11.09 12.71
N PHE A 231 -23.41 10.18 13.44
CA PHE A 231 -24.01 8.90 13.81
C PHE A 231 -23.87 8.67 15.31
N LYS A 232 -24.81 7.91 15.88
CA LYS A 232 -24.70 7.39 17.24
C LYS A 232 -24.10 6.00 17.15
N SER A 233 -23.11 5.72 17.99
CA SER A 233 -22.57 4.38 18.14
C SER A 233 -23.69 3.42 18.60
N ILE A 234 -23.81 2.27 17.96
CA ILE A 234 -24.81 1.23 18.27
C ILE A 234 -24.43 0.49 19.57
N GLY A 235 -23.18 0.63 20.02
CA GLY A 235 -22.68 0.03 21.26
C GLY A 235 -21.34 0.61 21.68
N PRO A 236 -20.92 0.37 22.92
CA PRO A 236 -19.68 0.93 23.46
C PRO A 236 -18.42 0.43 22.72
N ASP A 237 -18.51 -0.67 22.00
CA ASP A 237 -17.38 -1.32 21.33
C ASP A 237 -17.20 -0.87 19.86
N VAL A 238 -18.11 -0.05 19.32
CA VAL A 238 -17.99 0.48 17.95
C VAL A 238 -17.29 1.82 17.98
N GLU A 239 -16.00 1.79 17.81
CA GLU A 239 -15.20 3.02 17.70
C GLU A 239 -15.46 3.76 16.39
N ARG A 240 -15.40 5.09 16.45
CA ARG A 240 -15.51 5.96 15.27
C ARG A 240 -14.49 5.59 14.17
N SER A 241 -13.31 5.16 14.55
CA SER A 241 -12.25 4.70 13.66
C SER A 241 -12.69 3.57 12.72
N ILE A 242 -13.53 2.65 13.20
CA ILE A 242 -14.08 1.54 12.40
C ILE A 242 -15.00 2.08 11.30
N VAL A 243 -15.87 3.03 11.62
CA VAL A 243 -16.79 3.64 10.65
C VAL A 243 -16.03 4.38 9.56
N TYR A 244 -15.00 5.16 9.94
CA TYR A 244 -14.13 5.83 8.96
C TYR A 244 -13.35 4.83 8.10
N ALA A 245 -12.87 3.74 8.67
CA ALA A 245 -12.16 2.70 7.93
C ALA A 245 -13.06 2.03 6.89
N ILE A 246 -14.31 1.72 7.24
CA ILE A 246 -15.29 1.13 6.33
C ILE A 246 -15.67 2.12 5.23
N ALA A 247 -15.96 3.38 5.58
CA ALA A 247 -16.35 4.40 4.61
C ALA A 247 -15.24 4.76 3.61
N ARG A 248 -13.95 4.55 4.01
CA ARG A 248 -12.78 4.76 3.15
C ARG A 248 -12.57 3.63 2.13
N HIS A 249 -13.08 2.43 2.38
CA HIS A 249 -12.80 1.24 1.58
C HIS A 249 -13.54 1.26 0.25
#